data_f918ce474052adfa0d21a55d8dfc769d
#
_entry.id   f918ce474052adfa0d21a55d8dfc769d
#
_cell.length_a   1.000
_cell.length_b   1.000
_cell.length_c   1.000
_cell.angle_alpha   90.00
_cell.angle_beta   90.00
_cell.angle_gamma   90.00
#
_symmetry.space_group_name_H-M   'P 1'
#
loop_
_entity.id
_entity.type
_entity.pdbx_description
1 polymer ?
#
loop_
_entity_poly.entity_id
_entity_poly.type
_entity_poly.pdbx_seq_one_letter_code
_entity_poly.pdbx_strand_id
1 'polypeptide(L)'
;GVRDLSRLILGRDLEEFIGDPISFYRLLIDHHQLRWLADGVARMAIGSILNALWDLWAKTENKPLWKLLVDLPPERIVQSIDWRYLKDALTPEEALERLKNARSKRTAQEKHVIQKGVKAYSTAGWLGLTDQEILETIEDVRAQGLDCFKMKVGGGIDFDRKRMAFLRESIGDEALLMTDANQIWGVDEAIEYMKRLSEFRPYWIEEPTARDDVFGYKRIADGLRPFGIGVAAGEQVPSPVIFKQLLMQNAIQYCQIDATRLAGVQDVLAVILMADKFQIPVCPHGGGIGLCNMIVHYAIWDQICVSGPSRGQLVEYLYFLQDEVFLDPVSIRNGAYEIPTSGGWGLEMEEEFVREHTYPTGRVWQGREDSGSITFIA
;
A
#
# COMPACT_ATOMS: atom_id res chain seq x y z
N GLY A 1 -1.29 6.57 -21.83
CA GLY A 1 -0.18 6.78 -20.87
C GLY A 1 0.89 5.71 -21.02
N VAL A 2 0.68 4.51 -20.47
CA VAL A 2 1.73 3.45 -20.47
C VAL A 2 2.27 3.17 -21.87
N ARG A 3 1.41 2.94 -22.87
CA ARG A 3 1.81 2.65 -24.26
C ARG A 3 2.69 3.75 -24.88
N ASP A 4 2.44 5.01 -24.53
CA ASP A 4 3.21 6.11 -25.11
C ASP A 4 4.56 6.29 -24.39
N LEU A 5 4.55 6.18 -23.06
CA LEU A 5 5.75 6.30 -22.24
C LEU A 5 6.70 5.11 -22.43
N SER A 6 6.17 3.90 -22.63
CA SER A 6 7.00 2.70 -22.85
C SER A 6 7.91 2.83 -24.08
N ARG A 7 7.53 3.65 -25.08
CA ARG A 7 8.38 3.91 -26.25
C ARG A 7 9.76 4.50 -25.91
N LEU A 8 9.88 5.14 -24.73
CA LEU A 8 11.13 5.70 -24.24
C LEU A 8 12.09 4.60 -23.72
N ILE A 9 11.55 3.41 -23.46
CA ILE A 9 12.26 2.29 -22.83
C ILE A 9 12.41 1.11 -23.80
N LEU A 10 11.43 0.87 -24.67
CA LEU A 10 11.42 -0.26 -25.59
C LEU A 10 12.67 -0.26 -26.49
N GLY A 11 13.31 -1.42 -26.58
CA GLY A 11 14.54 -1.63 -27.36
C GLY A 11 15.83 -1.32 -26.59
N ARG A 12 15.74 -0.95 -25.31
CA ARG A 12 16.91 -0.85 -24.42
C ARG A 12 17.17 -2.18 -23.73
N ASP A 13 18.44 -2.42 -23.40
CA ASP A 13 18.84 -3.63 -22.72
C ASP A 13 18.53 -3.55 -21.22
N LEU A 14 18.13 -4.68 -20.63
CA LEU A 14 17.84 -4.77 -19.19
C LEU A 14 19.08 -4.46 -18.34
N GLU A 15 20.25 -4.83 -18.81
CA GLU A 15 21.52 -4.55 -18.14
C GLU A 15 21.78 -3.06 -17.93
N GLU A 16 21.28 -2.20 -18.84
CA GLU A 16 21.36 -0.75 -18.65
C GLU A 16 20.51 -0.32 -17.43
N PHE A 17 19.29 -0.87 -17.28
CA PHE A 17 18.44 -0.61 -16.12
C PHE A 17 19.09 -1.17 -14.86
N ILE A 18 19.55 -2.41 -14.88
CA ILE A 18 20.26 -3.03 -13.75
C ILE A 18 21.46 -2.16 -13.35
N GLY A 19 22.23 -1.68 -14.31
CA GLY A 19 23.39 -0.81 -14.07
C GLY A 19 23.04 0.52 -13.41
N ASP A 20 21.97 1.17 -13.86
CA ASP A 20 21.56 2.52 -13.44
C ASP A 20 20.03 2.73 -13.41
N PRO A 21 19.32 2.17 -12.43
CA PRO A 21 17.85 2.30 -12.35
C PRO A 21 17.37 3.75 -12.24
N ILE A 22 18.18 4.64 -11.64
CA ILE A 22 17.80 6.05 -11.46
C ILE A 22 17.76 6.82 -12.77
N SER A 23 18.59 6.47 -13.76
CA SER A 23 18.53 7.09 -15.08
C SER A 23 17.22 6.78 -15.79
N PHE A 24 16.69 5.58 -15.67
CA PHE A 24 15.39 5.20 -16.22
C PHE A 24 14.24 5.91 -15.48
N TYR A 25 14.31 6.02 -14.17
CA TYR A 25 13.36 6.80 -13.40
C TYR A 25 13.33 8.26 -13.88
N ARG A 26 14.49 8.90 -14.01
CA ARG A 26 14.60 10.29 -14.45
C ARG A 26 14.18 10.50 -15.90
N LEU A 27 14.47 9.56 -16.78
CA LEU A 27 14.02 9.59 -18.17
C LEU A 27 12.50 9.71 -18.27
N LEU A 28 11.78 9.04 -17.37
CA LEU A 28 10.32 9.06 -17.35
C LEU A 28 9.77 10.23 -16.53
N ILE A 29 10.23 10.44 -15.30
CA ILE A 29 9.65 11.43 -14.38
C ILE A 29 9.98 12.88 -14.81
N ASP A 30 11.13 13.11 -15.42
CA ASP A 30 11.58 14.43 -15.87
C ASP A 30 11.22 14.71 -17.34
N HIS A 31 10.48 13.82 -18.00
CA HIS A 31 10.10 14.00 -19.38
C HIS A 31 9.35 15.33 -19.57
N HIS A 32 9.83 16.15 -20.47
CA HIS A 32 9.38 17.55 -20.62
C HIS A 32 7.85 17.70 -20.72
N GLN A 33 7.19 16.82 -21.47
CA GLN A 33 5.73 16.86 -21.64
C GLN A 33 4.96 16.50 -20.38
N LEU A 34 5.53 15.65 -19.49
CA LEU A 34 4.85 15.21 -18.28
C LEU A 34 4.83 16.26 -17.18
N ARG A 35 5.76 17.22 -17.20
CA ARG A 35 5.77 18.32 -16.23
C ARG A 35 4.54 19.23 -16.30
N TRP A 36 3.79 19.17 -17.39
CA TRP A 36 2.54 19.90 -17.55
C TRP A 36 1.32 19.16 -17.02
N LEU A 37 1.50 17.87 -16.70
CA LEU A 37 0.46 17.02 -16.14
C LEU A 37 0.61 17.01 -14.62
N ALA A 38 -0.50 17.12 -13.90
CA ALA A 38 -0.52 16.88 -12.48
C ALA A 38 -0.14 15.43 -12.18
N ASP A 39 0.40 15.17 -11.01
CA ASP A 39 0.56 13.81 -10.49
C ASP A 39 -0.77 13.03 -10.50
N GLY A 40 -0.73 11.71 -10.42
CA GLY A 40 -1.88 10.84 -10.54
C GLY A 40 -1.70 9.88 -11.71
N VAL A 41 -2.58 9.90 -12.71
CA VAL A 41 -2.54 8.95 -13.84
C VAL A 41 -1.19 8.91 -14.55
N ALA A 42 -0.53 10.07 -14.72
CA ALA A 42 0.80 10.11 -15.34
C ALA A 42 1.84 9.36 -14.49
N ARG A 43 1.83 9.56 -13.17
CA ARG A 43 2.74 8.86 -12.24
C ARG A 43 2.42 7.38 -12.15
N MET A 44 1.16 6.99 -12.14
CA MET A 44 0.75 5.58 -12.20
C MET A 44 1.28 4.91 -13.48
N ALA A 45 1.21 5.57 -14.64
CA ALA A 45 1.75 5.04 -15.89
C ALA A 45 3.28 4.88 -15.85
N ILE A 46 3.99 5.83 -15.25
CA ILE A 46 5.44 5.72 -15.00
C ILE A 46 5.72 4.56 -14.06
N GLY A 47 4.99 4.48 -12.94
CA GLY A 47 5.12 3.40 -11.97
C GLY A 47 4.92 2.03 -12.57
N SER A 48 3.92 1.86 -13.45
CA SER A 48 3.68 0.59 -14.14
C SER A 48 4.89 0.14 -14.97
N ILE A 49 5.54 1.07 -15.68
CA ILE A 49 6.73 0.76 -16.49
C ILE A 49 7.92 0.40 -15.60
N LEU A 50 8.18 1.18 -14.55
CA LEU A 50 9.29 0.94 -13.64
C LEU A 50 9.11 -0.35 -12.84
N ASN A 51 7.88 -0.62 -12.39
CA ASN A 51 7.55 -1.88 -11.71
C ASN A 51 7.76 -3.09 -12.63
N ALA A 52 7.44 -2.97 -13.93
CA ALA A 52 7.71 -4.04 -14.91
C ALA A 52 9.21 -4.28 -15.13
N LEU A 53 10.05 -3.24 -15.09
CA LEU A 53 11.51 -3.40 -15.20
C LEU A 53 12.09 -4.10 -13.95
N TRP A 54 11.62 -3.76 -12.76
CA TRP A 54 12.01 -4.45 -11.53
C TRP A 54 11.52 -5.90 -11.49
N ASP A 55 10.31 -6.17 -12.00
CA ASP A 55 9.77 -7.51 -12.17
C ASP A 55 10.67 -8.36 -13.09
N LEU A 56 11.00 -7.80 -14.26
CA LEU A 56 11.86 -8.45 -15.22
C LEU A 56 13.25 -8.75 -14.62
N TRP A 57 13.85 -7.80 -13.92
CA TRP A 57 15.11 -8.02 -13.22
C TRP A 57 15.02 -9.16 -12.21
N ALA A 58 14.00 -9.13 -11.33
CA ALA A 58 13.82 -10.17 -10.34
C ALA A 58 13.60 -11.56 -10.97
N LYS A 59 12.86 -11.63 -12.08
CA LYS A 59 12.65 -12.86 -12.85
C LYS A 59 13.92 -13.39 -13.50
N THR A 60 14.78 -12.53 -14.06
CA THR A 60 16.07 -12.96 -14.61
C THR A 60 17.02 -13.52 -13.56
N GLU A 61 16.90 -13.04 -12.32
CA GLU A 61 17.63 -13.58 -11.15
C GLU A 61 16.95 -14.82 -10.53
N ASN A 62 15.79 -15.23 -11.07
CA ASN A 62 14.94 -16.28 -10.50
C ASN A 62 14.64 -16.07 -9.01
N LYS A 63 14.29 -14.81 -8.64
CA LYS A 63 13.99 -14.39 -7.28
C LYS A 63 12.64 -13.68 -7.21
N PRO A 64 11.85 -13.85 -6.14
CA PRO A 64 10.78 -12.93 -5.85
C PRO A 64 11.38 -11.53 -5.57
N LEU A 65 10.62 -10.48 -5.87
CA LEU A 65 11.16 -9.12 -5.77
C LEU A 65 11.67 -8.78 -4.36
N TRP A 66 10.96 -9.22 -3.30
CA TRP A 66 11.44 -8.99 -1.94
C TRP A 66 12.86 -9.56 -1.73
N LYS A 67 13.14 -10.74 -2.29
CA LYS A 67 14.44 -11.38 -2.14
C LYS A 67 15.53 -10.69 -2.96
N LEU A 68 15.19 -10.24 -4.17
CA LEU A 68 16.09 -9.38 -4.94
C LEU A 68 16.48 -8.14 -4.12
N LEU A 69 15.50 -7.41 -3.57
CA LEU A 69 15.73 -6.20 -2.78
C LEU A 69 16.55 -6.48 -1.50
N VAL A 70 16.29 -7.60 -0.82
CA VAL A 70 17.05 -8.04 0.36
C VAL A 70 18.50 -8.34 0.01
N ASP A 71 18.78 -8.97 -1.13
CA ASP A 71 20.12 -9.36 -1.55
C ASP A 71 20.96 -8.18 -2.07
N LEU A 72 20.31 -7.11 -2.53
CA LEU A 72 21.02 -5.92 -3.00
C LEU A 72 21.87 -5.28 -1.88
N PRO A 73 23.09 -4.82 -2.20
CA PRO A 73 23.87 -4.00 -1.28
C PRO A 73 23.12 -2.71 -0.91
N PRO A 74 23.25 -2.20 0.32
CA PRO A 74 22.66 -0.91 0.73
C PRO A 74 22.97 0.24 -0.23
N GLU A 75 24.17 0.28 -0.77
CA GLU A 75 24.61 1.28 -1.74
C GLU A 75 23.76 1.27 -3.01
N ARG A 76 23.38 0.08 -3.49
CA ARG A 76 22.55 -0.09 -4.69
C ARG A 76 21.11 0.39 -4.44
N ILE A 77 20.56 0.09 -3.27
CA ILE A 77 19.23 0.60 -2.86
C ILE A 77 19.25 2.13 -2.85
N VAL A 78 20.23 2.73 -2.17
CA VAL A 78 20.33 4.20 -2.07
C VAL A 78 20.55 4.86 -3.43
N GLN A 79 21.35 4.28 -4.30
CA GLN A 79 21.62 4.76 -5.66
C GLN A 79 20.39 4.70 -6.58
N SER A 80 19.44 3.81 -6.33
CA SER A 80 18.22 3.70 -7.14
C SER A 80 17.19 4.80 -6.86
N ILE A 81 17.32 5.56 -5.78
CA ILE A 81 16.36 6.55 -5.29
C ILE A 81 16.71 7.96 -5.77
N ASP A 82 15.71 8.73 -6.17
CA ASP A 82 15.89 10.15 -6.49
C ASP A 82 15.74 11.03 -5.23
N TRP A 83 16.86 11.47 -4.69
CA TRP A 83 16.93 12.25 -3.47
C TRP A 83 16.73 13.75 -3.65
N ARG A 84 16.49 14.26 -4.89
CA ARG A 84 16.46 15.71 -5.18
C ARG A 84 15.55 16.51 -4.24
N TYR A 85 14.37 15.97 -3.93
CA TYR A 85 13.35 16.65 -3.14
C TYR A 85 13.16 16.05 -1.74
N LEU A 86 14.06 15.16 -1.30
CA LEU A 86 13.90 14.40 -0.06
C LEU A 86 15.01 14.67 0.96
N LYS A 87 16.11 15.34 0.56
CA LYS A 87 17.32 15.51 1.38
C LYS A 87 17.10 16.30 2.67
N ASP A 88 16.09 17.14 2.72
CA ASP A 88 15.69 17.89 3.92
C ASP A 88 14.99 17.00 4.96
N ALA A 89 14.44 15.85 4.55
CA ALA A 89 13.87 14.85 5.45
C ALA A 89 14.84 13.70 5.75
N LEU A 90 15.51 13.17 4.70
CA LEU A 90 16.45 12.06 4.81
C LEU A 90 17.51 12.21 3.73
N THR A 91 18.80 12.26 4.11
CA THR A 91 19.89 12.29 3.13
C THR A 91 20.27 10.89 2.64
N PRO A 92 20.90 10.75 1.46
CA PRO A 92 21.43 9.47 1.00
C PRO A 92 22.38 8.81 1.99
N GLU A 93 23.21 9.61 2.66
CA GLU A 93 24.19 9.14 3.64
C GLU A 93 23.50 8.57 4.89
N GLU A 94 22.49 9.27 5.40
CA GLU A 94 21.68 8.78 6.53
C GLU A 94 20.91 7.51 6.16
N ALA A 95 20.35 7.42 4.93
CA ALA A 95 19.67 6.24 4.45
C ALA A 95 20.62 5.05 4.35
N LEU A 96 21.82 5.27 3.82
CA LEU A 96 22.86 4.25 3.73
C LEU A 96 23.29 3.75 5.12
N GLU A 97 23.48 4.65 6.06
CA GLU A 97 23.86 4.30 7.44
C GLU A 97 22.77 3.44 8.09
N ARG A 98 21.48 3.80 7.95
CA ARG A 98 20.34 3.01 8.47
C ARG A 98 20.33 1.60 7.93
N LEU A 99 20.46 1.43 6.62
CA LEU A 99 20.50 0.12 5.96
C LEU A 99 21.73 -0.70 6.40
N LYS A 100 22.88 -0.07 6.60
CA LYS A 100 24.09 -0.75 7.10
C LYS A 100 23.93 -1.19 8.56
N ASN A 101 23.34 -0.36 9.40
CA ASN A 101 23.09 -0.69 10.81
C ASN A 101 22.10 -1.85 10.97
N ALA A 102 21.08 -1.93 10.11
CA ALA A 102 20.14 -3.04 10.08
C ALA A 102 20.78 -4.37 9.63
N ARG A 103 21.90 -4.32 8.89
CA ARG A 103 22.51 -5.49 8.26
C ARG A 103 22.90 -6.59 9.26
N SER A 104 23.32 -6.23 10.47
CA SER A 104 23.71 -7.20 11.50
C SER A 104 22.54 -8.08 11.99
N LYS A 105 21.31 -7.58 11.86
CA LYS A 105 20.09 -8.27 12.28
C LYS A 105 19.38 -8.98 11.11
N ARG A 106 19.78 -8.72 9.87
CA ARG A 106 19.09 -9.15 8.64
C ARG A 106 18.81 -10.65 8.63
N THR A 107 19.82 -11.49 8.87
CA THR A 107 19.65 -12.96 8.83
C THR A 107 18.63 -13.44 9.84
N ALA A 108 18.62 -12.88 11.06
CA ALA A 108 17.65 -13.23 12.07
C ALA A 108 16.25 -12.73 11.72
N GLN A 109 16.14 -11.53 11.18
CA GLN A 109 14.88 -10.94 10.72
C GLN A 109 14.31 -11.71 9.53
N GLU A 110 15.13 -12.06 8.54
CA GLU A 110 14.72 -12.88 7.39
C GLU A 110 14.18 -14.24 7.85
N LYS A 111 14.90 -14.93 8.75
CA LYS A 111 14.42 -16.19 9.32
C LYS A 111 13.08 -16.02 10.04
N HIS A 112 12.94 -14.96 10.82
CA HIS A 112 11.68 -14.64 11.52
C HIS A 112 10.52 -14.42 10.54
N VAL A 113 10.73 -13.57 9.54
CA VAL A 113 9.70 -13.22 8.53
C VAL A 113 9.31 -14.45 7.71
N ILE A 114 10.27 -15.29 7.31
CA ILE A 114 9.98 -16.54 6.58
C ILE A 114 9.13 -17.50 7.45
N GLN A 115 9.36 -17.55 8.74
CA GLN A 115 8.63 -18.44 9.63
C GLN A 115 7.25 -17.93 10.05
N LYS A 116 7.09 -16.62 10.20
CA LYS A 116 5.90 -15.97 10.78
C LYS A 116 5.01 -15.27 9.75
N GLY A 117 5.55 -14.97 8.57
CA GLY A 117 4.88 -14.11 7.62
C GLY A 117 4.83 -12.64 8.06
N VAL A 118 4.05 -11.85 7.35
CA VAL A 118 3.79 -10.42 7.65
C VAL A 118 2.35 -10.27 8.08
N LYS A 119 2.10 -9.69 9.27
CA LYS A 119 0.76 -9.59 9.86
C LYS A 119 -0.20 -8.83 8.94
N ALA A 120 -1.37 -9.40 8.70
CA ALA A 120 -2.39 -8.84 7.82
C ALA A 120 -3.59 -8.25 8.59
N TYR A 121 -4.33 -7.36 7.92
CA TYR A 121 -5.67 -6.94 8.31
C TYR A 121 -6.61 -6.96 7.10
N SER A 122 -7.92 -7.01 7.33
CA SER A 122 -8.88 -7.01 6.22
C SER A 122 -10.06 -6.08 6.48
N THR A 123 -10.67 -5.58 5.40
CA THR A 123 -11.88 -4.76 5.46
C THR A 123 -13.10 -5.67 5.53
N ALA A 124 -13.76 -5.72 6.71
CA ALA A 124 -14.97 -6.49 6.92
C ALA A 124 -16.26 -5.65 6.80
N GLY A 125 -16.16 -4.34 7.05
CA GLY A 125 -17.32 -3.45 7.08
C GLY A 125 -17.40 -2.50 5.89
N TRP A 126 -17.62 -3.01 4.67
CA TRP A 126 -17.87 -2.17 3.50
C TRP A 126 -19.21 -1.41 3.63
N LEU A 127 -19.29 -0.22 3.03
CA LEU A 127 -20.57 0.48 2.90
C LEU A 127 -21.51 -0.33 2.00
N GLY A 128 -22.77 -0.44 2.40
CA GLY A 128 -23.78 -1.18 1.64
C GLY A 128 -23.93 -2.66 2.02
N LEU A 129 -23.02 -3.24 2.80
CA LEU A 129 -23.21 -4.60 3.33
C LEU A 129 -24.27 -4.62 4.43
N THR A 130 -25.04 -5.69 4.44
CA THR A 130 -25.97 -6.05 5.53
C THR A 130 -25.18 -6.58 6.74
N ASP A 131 -25.81 -6.61 7.90
CA ASP A 131 -25.21 -7.19 9.12
C ASP A 131 -24.81 -8.67 8.92
N GLN A 132 -25.60 -9.43 8.15
CA GLN A 132 -25.31 -10.82 7.83
C GLN A 132 -24.05 -10.96 6.96
N GLU A 133 -23.91 -10.15 5.90
CA GLU A 133 -22.72 -10.16 5.03
C GLU A 133 -21.45 -9.73 5.78
N ILE A 134 -21.59 -8.80 6.75
CA ILE A 134 -20.49 -8.43 7.64
C ILE A 134 -20.05 -9.62 8.51
N LEU A 135 -21.02 -10.36 9.10
CA LEU A 135 -20.70 -11.55 9.90
C LEU A 135 -19.99 -12.62 9.07
N GLU A 136 -20.51 -12.92 7.89
CA GLU A 136 -19.89 -13.88 6.95
C GLU A 136 -18.46 -13.47 6.62
N THR A 137 -18.23 -12.17 6.33
CA THR A 137 -16.87 -11.65 6.09
C THR A 137 -15.97 -11.81 7.30
N ILE A 138 -16.47 -11.54 8.53
CA ILE A 138 -15.70 -11.72 9.76
C ILE A 138 -15.33 -13.19 9.95
N GLU A 139 -16.25 -14.11 9.71
CA GLU A 139 -16.02 -15.56 9.83
C GLU A 139 -14.94 -16.02 8.85
N ASP A 140 -15.02 -15.62 7.57
CA ASP A 140 -14.05 -15.93 6.53
C ASP A 140 -12.65 -15.41 6.86
N VAL A 141 -12.57 -14.15 7.32
CA VAL A 141 -11.31 -13.51 7.71
C VAL A 141 -10.71 -14.20 8.94
N ARG A 142 -11.53 -14.54 9.95
CA ARG A 142 -11.10 -15.27 11.15
C ARG A 142 -10.67 -16.71 10.85
N ALA A 143 -11.30 -17.39 9.90
CA ALA A 143 -10.89 -18.72 9.50
C ALA A 143 -9.43 -18.75 9.00
N GLN A 144 -8.95 -17.62 8.46
CA GLN A 144 -7.56 -17.41 8.05
C GLN A 144 -6.65 -16.93 9.20
N GLY A 145 -7.19 -16.74 10.41
CA GLY A 145 -6.46 -16.34 11.62
C GLY A 145 -6.28 -14.83 11.78
N LEU A 146 -6.96 -13.99 11.00
CA LEU A 146 -6.88 -12.54 11.17
C LEU A 146 -7.71 -12.07 12.38
N ASP A 147 -7.16 -11.08 13.09
CA ASP A 147 -7.73 -10.44 14.28
C ASP A 147 -7.78 -8.91 14.16
N CYS A 148 -7.61 -8.40 12.96
CA CYS A 148 -7.57 -6.97 12.66
C CYS A 148 -8.56 -6.67 11.53
N PHE A 149 -9.51 -5.76 11.80
CA PHE A 149 -10.65 -5.50 10.94
C PHE A 149 -10.79 -4.01 10.64
N LYS A 150 -11.08 -3.67 9.39
CA LYS A 150 -11.36 -2.30 8.97
C LYS A 150 -12.84 -2.13 8.61
N MET A 151 -13.39 -0.96 8.89
CA MET A 151 -14.74 -0.57 8.56
C MET A 151 -14.77 0.76 7.82
N LYS A 152 -15.50 0.84 6.73
CA LYS A 152 -15.79 2.08 6.02
C LYS A 152 -16.80 2.90 6.83
N VAL A 153 -16.51 4.19 7.00
CA VAL A 153 -17.33 5.17 7.71
C VAL A 153 -17.61 6.37 6.82
N GLY A 154 -18.52 7.25 7.25
CA GLY A 154 -18.93 8.42 6.48
C GLY A 154 -20.33 8.30 5.88
N GLY A 155 -21.06 7.23 6.18
CA GLY A 155 -22.46 7.05 5.78
C GLY A 155 -23.48 7.83 6.62
N GLY A 156 -23.01 8.60 7.59
CA GLY A 156 -23.82 9.34 8.55
C GLY A 156 -23.63 8.81 9.97
N ILE A 157 -23.51 9.72 10.93
CA ILE A 157 -23.04 9.38 12.28
C ILE A 157 -23.89 8.34 13.02
N ASP A 158 -25.22 8.41 12.93
CA ASP A 158 -26.07 7.45 13.60
C ASP A 158 -26.08 6.08 12.92
N PHE A 159 -25.92 6.07 11.61
CA PHE A 159 -25.71 4.84 10.83
C PHE A 159 -24.38 4.20 11.17
N ASP A 160 -23.29 4.96 11.15
CA ASP A 160 -21.96 4.44 11.44
C ASP A 160 -21.81 4.00 12.90
N ARG A 161 -22.43 4.68 13.86
CA ARG A 161 -22.45 4.23 15.26
C ARG A 161 -23.10 2.86 15.41
N LYS A 162 -24.23 2.61 14.73
CA LYS A 162 -24.89 1.29 14.76
C LYS A 162 -23.98 0.20 14.19
N ARG A 163 -23.38 0.47 13.04
CA ARG A 163 -22.47 -0.49 12.38
C ARG A 163 -21.19 -0.73 13.20
N MET A 164 -20.61 0.33 13.77
CA MET A 164 -19.44 0.22 14.65
C MET A 164 -19.75 -0.58 15.92
N ALA A 165 -20.93 -0.37 16.53
CA ALA A 165 -21.37 -1.14 17.68
C ALA A 165 -21.52 -2.63 17.32
N PHE A 166 -22.21 -2.92 16.22
CA PHE A 166 -22.39 -4.27 15.70
C PHE A 166 -21.06 -4.96 15.39
N LEU A 167 -20.17 -4.27 14.66
CA LEU A 167 -18.87 -4.84 14.32
C LEU A 167 -18.02 -5.07 15.59
N ARG A 168 -17.97 -4.11 16.50
CA ARG A 168 -17.23 -4.25 17.77
C ARG A 168 -17.74 -5.41 18.62
N GLU A 169 -19.07 -5.59 18.72
CA GLU A 169 -19.67 -6.75 19.39
C GLU A 169 -19.26 -8.06 18.72
N SER A 170 -19.28 -8.11 17.39
CA SER A 170 -18.96 -9.29 16.61
C SER A 170 -17.48 -9.69 16.68
N ILE A 171 -16.57 -8.71 16.65
CA ILE A 171 -15.12 -8.98 16.70
C ILE A 171 -14.56 -9.10 18.12
N GLY A 172 -15.28 -8.61 19.13
CA GLY A 172 -14.83 -8.57 20.52
C GLY A 172 -13.87 -7.41 20.82
N ASP A 173 -13.53 -7.26 22.09
CA ASP A 173 -12.78 -6.11 22.60
C ASP A 173 -11.29 -6.12 22.27
N GLU A 174 -10.70 -7.29 22.10
CA GLU A 174 -9.26 -7.48 21.87
C GLU A 174 -8.84 -7.30 20.41
N ALA A 175 -9.77 -7.48 19.47
CA ALA A 175 -9.49 -7.31 18.05
C ALA A 175 -9.24 -5.84 17.69
N LEU A 176 -8.27 -5.59 16.81
CA LEU A 176 -8.05 -4.23 16.30
C LEU A 176 -9.17 -3.85 15.33
N LEU A 177 -9.77 -2.68 15.58
CA LEU A 177 -10.80 -2.09 14.71
C LEU A 177 -10.26 -0.80 14.11
N MET A 178 -10.13 -0.76 12.80
CA MET A 178 -9.73 0.40 12.04
C MET A 178 -10.93 1.01 11.33
N THR A 179 -10.85 2.29 11.02
CA THR A 179 -11.88 3.00 10.25
C THR A 179 -11.29 3.70 9.04
N ASP A 180 -12.09 3.87 7.98
CA ASP A 180 -11.68 4.50 6.74
C ASP A 180 -12.83 5.36 6.19
N ALA A 181 -12.53 6.64 5.95
CA ALA A 181 -13.50 7.63 5.48
C ALA A 181 -13.36 7.98 3.99
N ASN A 182 -12.34 7.50 3.31
CA ASN A 182 -12.09 7.79 1.88
C ASN A 182 -12.28 9.28 1.51
N GLN A 183 -11.67 10.17 2.30
CA GLN A 183 -11.55 11.61 2.04
C GLN A 183 -12.89 12.40 2.08
N ILE A 184 -13.91 11.89 2.77
CA ILE A 184 -15.26 12.48 2.70
C ILE A 184 -15.42 13.77 3.52
N TRP A 185 -14.58 14.01 4.55
CA TRP A 185 -14.80 15.08 5.51
C TRP A 185 -13.86 16.28 5.34
N GLY A 186 -14.33 17.44 5.77
CA GLY A 186 -13.47 18.56 6.14
C GLY A 186 -12.77 18.30 7.49
N VAL A 187 -11.72 19.09 7.78
CA VAL A 187 -10.84 18.86 8.94
C VAL A 187 -11.59 18.87 10.27
N ASP A 188 -12.42 19.89 10.53
CA ASP A 188 -13.14 20.02 11.80
C ASP A 188 -14.25 18.95 11.92
N GLU A 189 -14.87 18.62 10.80
CA GLU A 189 -15.88 17.57 10.73
C GLU A 189 -15.25 16.20 11.05
N ALA A 190 -14.12 15.87 10.48
CA ALA A 190 -13.39 14.62 10.78
C ALA A 190 -13.09 14.47 12.28
N ILE A 191 -12.63 15.55 12.92
CA ILE A 191 -12.33 15.55 14.35
C ILE A 191 -13.60 15.28 15.17
N GLU A 192 -14.67 16.03 14.92
CA GLU A 192 -15.91 15.89 15.69
C GLU A 192 -16.61 14.55 15.42
N TYR A 193 -16.54 14.06 14.18
CA TYR A 193 -17.10 12.76 13.82
C TYR A 193 -16.39 11.63 14.55
N MET A 194 -15.06 11.59 14.50
CA MET A 194 -14.28 10.54 15.15
C MET A 194 -14.32 10.61 16.68
N LYS A 195 -14.49 11.79 17.29
CA LYS A 195 -14.78 11.90 18.73
C LYS A 195 -16.06 11.14 19.11
N ARG A 196 -17.10 11.22 18.28
CA ARG A 196 -18.36 10.51 18.52
C ARG A 196 -18.25 9.00 18.31
N LEU A 197 -17.26 8.53 17.54
CA LEU A 197 -16.96 7.10 17.32
C LEU A 197 -15.92 6.56 18.30
N SER A 198 -15.30 7.39 19.15
CA SER A 198 -14.19 7.00 20.02
C SER A 198 -14.57 5.92 21.05
N GLU A 199 -15.85 5.83 21.44
CA GLU A 199 -16.37 4.79 22.33
C GLU A 199 -16.10 3.36 21.81
N PHE A 200 -16.00 3.18 20.49
CA PHE A 200 -15.69 1.90 19.85
C PHE A 200 -14.19 1.62 19.76
N ARG A 201 -13.35 2.52 20.25
CA ARG A 201 -11.87 2.39 20.29
C ARG A 201 -11.26 2.08 18.92
N PRO A 202 -11.51 2.91 17.87
CA PRO A 202 -10.85 2.73 16.59
C PRO A 202 -9.34 2.92 16.75
N TYR A 203 -8.58 1.99 16.16
CA TYR A 203 -7.11 2.01 16.19
C TYR A 203 -6.57 3.16 15.34
N TRP A 204 -7.16 3.36 14.16
CA TRP A 204 -6.93 4.54 13.33
C TRP A 204 -8.18 4.98 12.58
N ILE A 205 -8.13 6.22 12.08
CA ILE A 205 -8.94 6.71 10.97
C ILE A 205 -8.07 6.87 9.75
N GLU A 206 -8.45 6.23 8.64
CA GLU A 206 -7.80 6.27 7.34
C GLU A 206 -8.46 7.32 6.47
N GLU A 207 -7.63 8.10 5.76
CA GLU A 207 -8.04 9.14 4.83
C GLU A 207 -9.23 10.00 5.32
N PRO A 208 -9.16 10.66 6.49
CA PRO A 208 -10.28 11.45 7.00
C PRO A 208 -10.61 12.68 6.14
N THR A 209 -9.61 13.23 5.42
CA THR A 209 -9.74 14.45 4.60
C THR A 209 -8.92 14.32 3.31
N ALA A 210 -8.89 15.37 2.47
CA ALA A 210 -8.19 15.37 1.19
C ALA A 210 -6.73 14.91 1.32
N ARG A 211 -6.32 13.98 0.46
CA ARG A 211 -5.01 13.27 0.51
C ARG A 211 -3.77 14.16 0.53
N ASP A 212 -3.88 15.39 0.09
CA ASP A 212 -2.78 16.37 -0.04
C ASP A 212 -2.88 17.52 0.97
N ASP A 213 -3.88 17.51 1.87
CA ASP A 213 -4.01 18.51 2.94
C ASP A 213 -3.17 18.12 4.17
N VAL A 214 -1.85 18.24 4.06
CA VAL A 214 -0.90 17.87 5.12
C VAL A 214 -1.18 18.60 6.44
N PHE A 215 -1.56 19.86 6.40
CA PHE A 215 -1.88 20.64 7.60
C PHE A 215 -3.23 20.20 8.21
N GLY A 216 -4.19 19.84 7.38
CA GLY A 216 -5.45 19.24 7.82
C GLY A 216 -5.22 17.91 8.54
N TYR A 217 -4.42 17.02 7.96
CA TYR A 217 -4.00 15.77 8.63
C TYR A 217 -3.35 16.03 9.98
N LYS A 218 -2.44 17.03 10.05
CA LYS A 218 -1.81 17.39 11.32
C LYS A 218 -2.81 17.84 12.38
N ARG A 219 -3.77 18.69 12.01
CA ARG A 219 -4.82 19.14 12.93
C ARG A 219 -5.71 17.98 13.38
N ILE A 220 -6.06 17.07 12.49
CA ILE A 220 -6.86 15.87 12.82
C ILE A 220 -6.08 14.98 13.78
N ALA A 221 -4.81 14.68 13.50
CA ALA A 221 -3.97 13.88 14.37
C ALA A 221 -3.85 14.45 15.78
N ASP A 222 -3.63 15.78 15.89
CA ASP A 222 -3.60 16.46 17.20
C ASP A 222 -4.94 16.42 17.93
N GLY A 223 -6.04 16.60 17.19
CA GLY A 223 -7.41 16.59 17.75
C GLY A 223 -7.87 15.20 18.23
N LEU A 224 -7.36 14.14 17.59
CA LEU A 224 -7.74 12.75 17.92
C LEU A 224 -6.77 12.06 18.91
N ARG A 225 -5.58 12.62 19.13
CA ARG A 225 -4.59 12.09 20.09
C ARG A 225 -5.16 11.85 21.51
N PRO A 226 -5.98 12.76 22.10
CA PRO A 226 -6.56 12.52 23.42
C PRO A 226 -7.49 11.31 23.49
N PHE A 227 -7.99 10.85 22.35
CA PHE A 227 -8.89 9.69 22.24
C PHE A 227 -8.13 8.40 21.89
N GLY A 228 -6.81 8.46 21.71
CA GLY A 228 -5.99 7.30 21.35
C GLY A 228 -6.20 6.83 19.90
N ILE A 229 -6.80 7.66 19.04
CA ILE A 229 -7.06 7.32 17.64
C ILE A 229 -5.90 7.84 16.78
N GLY A 230 -5.20 6.95 16.10
CA GLY A 230 -4.19 7.31 15.12
C GLY A 230 -4.80 7.77 13.80
N VAL A 231 -3.99 8.42 12.96
CA VAL A 231 -4.36 8.79 11.60
C VAL A 231 -3.51 8.00 10.63
N ALA A 232 -4.16 7.35 9.66
CA ALA A 232 -3.52 6.60 8.59
C ALA A 232 -3.81 7.28 7.24
N ALA A 233 -2.81 7.34 6.37
CA ALA A 233 -2.99 7.83 5.01
C ALA A 233 -1.84 7.42 4.09
N GLY A 234 -2.13 7.49 2.78
CA GLY A 234 -1.12 7.31 1.75
C GLY A 234 -1.58 6.58 0.51
N GLU A 235 -2.70 5.87 0.54
CA GLU A 235 -3.18 5.09 -0.61
C GLU A 235 -3.41 5.95 -1.86
N GLN A 236 -3.84 7.19 -1.69
CA GLN A 236 -4.06 8.12 -2.80
C GLN A 236 -2.91 9.13 -2.97
N VAL A 237 -1.87 9.05 -2.15
CA VAL A 237 -0.74 9.99 -2.21
C VAL A 237 0.20 9.62 -3.37
N PRO A 238 0.33 10.49 -4.40
CA PRO A 238 1.04 10.12 -5.62
C PRO A 238 2.54 10.46 -5.58
N SER A 239 3.06 11.04 -4.52
CA SER A 239 4.43 11.59 -4.52
C SER A 239 5.15 11.38 -3.20
N PRO A 240 6.43 10.94 -3.22
CA PRO A 240 7.27 10.87 -2.02
C PRO A 240 7.43 12.22 -1.30
N VAL A 241 7.24 13.34 -2.02
CA VAL A 241 7.32 14.69 -1.43
C VAL A 241 6.15 14.96 -0.48
N ILE A 242 4.94 14.51 -0.80
CA ILE A 242 3.80 14.63 0.11
C ILE A 242 4.00 13.70 1.31
N PHE A 243 4.45 12.47 1.11
CA PHE A 243 4.82 11.57 2.23
C PHE A 243 5.86 12.21 3.14
N LYS A 244 6.91 12.82 2.57
CA LYS A 244 7.91 13.58 3.34
C LYS A 244 7.24 14.59 4.26
N GLN A 245 6.33 15.39 3.74
CA GLN A 245 5.64 16.42 4.51
C GLN A 245 4.76 15.84 5.61
N LEU A 246 3.98 14.79 5.31
CA LEU A 246 3.14 14.09 6.29
C LEU A 246 3.98 13.53 7.45
N LEU A 247 5.10 12.89 7.14
CA LEU A 247 6.02 12.29 8.11
C LEU A 247 6.72 13.35 8.97
N MET A 248 7.29 14.39 8.35
CA MET A 248 7.99 15.48 9.06
C MET A 248 7.06 16.25 10.01
N GLN A 249 5.79 16.41 9.65
CA GLN A 249 4.79 17.08 10.50
C GLN A 249 4.19 16.14 11.57
N ASN A 250 4.55 14.85 11.57
CA ASN A 250 3.85 13.84 12.39
C ASN A 250 2.32 13.93 12.20
N ALA A 251 1.93 14.12 10.94
CA ALA A 251 0.54 14.29 10.52
C ALA A 251 -0.19 12.94 10.38
N ILE A 252 0.56 11.86 10.25
CA ILE A 252 0.07 10.49 10.23
C ILE A 252 0.85 9.64 11.24
N GLN A 253 0.21 8.63 11.81
CA GLN A 253 0.82 7.64 12.71
C GLN A 253 0.99 6.28 12.03
N TYR A 254 0.34 6.10 10.87
CA TYR A 254 0.45 4.89 10.03
C TYR A 254 0.59 5.33 8.58
N CYS A 255 1.66 4.88 7.93
CA CYS A 255 1.98 5.24 6.55
C CYS A 255 1.46 4.17 5.59
N GLN A 256 0.46 4.49 4.78
CA GLN A 256 -0.21 3.54 3.88
C GLN A 256 0.23 3.76 2.43
N ILE A 257 1.41 3.28 2.08
CA ILE A 257 1.87 3.34 0.68
C ILE A 257 0.98 2.50 -0.23
N ASP A 258 0.82 2.95 -1.47
CA ASP A 258 0.25 2.17 -2.56
C ASP A 258 1.30 1.98 -3.67
N ALA A 259 1.60 0.72 -4.01
CA ALA A 259 2.65 0.37 -4.96
C ALA A 259 2.35 0.81 -6.42
N THR A 260 1.11 1.21 -6.71
CA THR A 260 0.66 1.63 -8.04
C THR A 260 0.44 3.14 -8.17
N ARG A 261 0.31 3.87 -7.05
CA ARG A 261 0.14 5.33 -7.04
C ARG A 261 1.48 6.06 -7.15
N LEU A 262 2.52 5.49 -6.58
CA LEU A 262 3.89 6.00 -6.66
C LEU A 262 4.56 5.62 -7.99
N ALA A 263 5.66 6.31 -8.34
CA ALA A 263 6.39 6.05 -9.58
C ALA A 263 7.34 4.85 -9.46
N GLY A 264 6.81 3.70 -8.99
CA GLY A 264 7.53 2.43 -8.93
C GLY A 264 8.32 2.21 -7.66
N VAL A 265 9.14 1.16 -7.69
CA VAL A 265 9.89 0.63 -6.54
C VAL A 265 10.72 1.72 -5.85
N GLN A 266 11.38 2.58 -6.59
CA GLN A 266 12.28 3.61 -6.06
C GLN A 266 11.56 4.58 -5.12
N ASP A 267 10.37 5.02 -5.49
CA ASP A 267 9.56 5.91 -4.66
C ASP A 267 9.11 5.23 -3.37
N VAL A 268 8.68 3.96 -3.47
CA VAL A 268 8.24 3.19 -2.30
C VAL A 268 9.39 2.97 -1.32
N LEU A 269 10.58 2.59 -1.81
CA LEU A 269 11.76 2.41 -0.97
C LEU A 269 12.13 3.71 -0.24
N ALA A 270 12.04 4.86 -0.94
CA ALA A 270 12.30 6.17 -0.35
C ALA A 270 11.32 6.48 0.79
N VAL A 271 10.02 6.21 0.58
CA VAL A 271 8.99 6.44 1.62
C VAL A 271 9.21 5.53 2.82
N ILE A 272 9.51 4.24 2.63
CA ILE A 272 9.78 3.30 3.73
C ILE A 272 10.99 3.78 4.56
N LEU A 273 12.08 4.21 3.91
CA LEU A 273 13.26 4.71 4.60
C LEU A 273 12.98 6.01 5.38
N MET A 274 12.17 6.92 4.82
CA MET A 274 11.73 8.11 5.55
C MET A 274 10.82 7.75 6.73
N ALA A 275 9.85 6.86 6.54
CA ALA A 275 8.97 6.39 7.61
C ALA A 275 9.76 5.76 8.78
N ASP A 276 10.82 4.99 8.48
CA ASP A 276 11.74 4.47 9.49
C ASP A 276 12.45 5.59 10.27
N LYS A 277 12.94 6.63 9.59
CA LYS A 277 13.55 7.77 10.28
C LYS A 277 12.62 8.43 11.29
N PHE A 278 11.36 8.59 10.92
CA PHE A 278 10.33 9.20 11.77
C PHE A 278 9.62 8.21 12.70
N GLN A 279 10.05 6.93 12.72
CA GLN A 279 9.50 5.87 13.58
C GLN A 279 8.00 5.59 13.34
N ILE A 280 7.52 5.82 12.12
CA ILE A 280 6.14 5.58 11.71
C ILE A 280 6.06 4.22 10.99
N PRO A 281 5.21 3.28 11.45
CA PRO A 281 5.05 2.00 10.77
C PRO A 281 4.46 2.17 9.37
N VAL A 282 4.94 1.36 8.43
CA VAL A 282 4.37 1.28 7.09
C VAL A 282 3.33 0.16 7.06
N CYS A 283 2.10 0.53 6.72
CA CYS A 283 0.93 -0.34 6.65
C CYS A 283 0.33 -0.27 5.24
N PRO A 284 0.89 -0.98 4.25
CA PRO A 284 0.56 -0.80 2.85
C PRO A 284 -0.91 -1.08 2.53
N HIS A 285 -1.49 -0.27 1.63
CA HIS A 285 -2.82 -0.42 1.06
C HIS A 285 -2.88 -1.56 0.03
N GLY A 286 -3.93 -2.39 0.11
CA GLY A 286 -4.13 -3.59 -0.72
C GLY A 286 -5.30 -3.54 -1.70
N GLY A 287 -5.97 -2.40 -1.82
CA GLY A 287 -7.24 -2.24 -2.56
C GLY A 287 -7.13 -2.20 -4.07
N GLY A 288 -6.70 -3.28 -4.70
CA GLY A 288 -6.65 -3.41 -6.15
C GLY A 288 -6.24 -4.81 -6.60
N ILE A 289 -6.64 -5.20 -7.80
CA ILE A 289 -6.25 -6.50 -8.38
C ILE A 289 -4.73 -6.55 -8.49
N GLY A 290 -4.10 -7.55 -7.85
CA GLY A 290 -2.65 -7.75 -7.80
C GLY A 290 -1.92 -6.84 -6.81
N LEU A 291 -2.58 -5.89 -6.17
CA LEU A 291 -1.91 -4.99 -5.24
C LEU A 291 -1.44 -5.72 -3.98
N CYS A 292 -2.21 -6.69 -3.46
CA CYS A 292 -1.78 -7.55 -2.36
C CYS A 292 -0.48 -8.29 -2.68
N ASN A 293 -0.33 -8.81 -3.91
CA ASN A 293 0.92 -9.44 -4.37
C ASN A 293 2.10 -8.45 -4.34
N MET A 294 1.87 -7.19 -4.72
CA MET A 294 2.95 -6.20 -4.75
C MET A 294 3.37 -5.74 -3.36
N ILE A 295 2.41 -5.40 -2.51
CA ILE A 295 2.69 -4.76 -1.22
C ILE A 295 3.36 -5.70 -0.21
N VAL A 296 3.10 -7.00 -0.29
CA VAL A 296 3.75 -7.98 0.59
C VAL A 296 5.28 -7.99 0.40
N HIS A 297 5.77 -7.80 -0.83
CA HIS A 297 7.22 -7.70 -1.09
C HIS A 297 7.86 -6.52 -0.37
N TYR A 298 7.21 -5.38 -0.36
CA TYR A 298 7.70 -4.20 0.35
C TYR A 298 7.65 -4.36 1.86
N ALA A 299 6.59 -4.95 2.39
CA ALA A 299 6.46 -5.20 3.81
C ALA A 299 7.52 -6.21 4.32
N ILE A 300 7.83 -7.24 3.52
CA ILE A 300 8.92 -8.19 3.80
C ILE A 300 10.27 -7.47 3.79
N TRP A 301 10.54 -6.65 2.78
CA TRP A 301 11.80 -5.89 2.68
C TRP A 301 11.95 -4.91 3.85
N ASP A 302 10.89 -4.18 4.20
CA ASP A 302 10.88 -3.27 5.35
C ASP A 302 11.27 -4.00 6.65
N GLN A 303 10.59 -5.11 6.95
CA GLN A 303 10.85 -5.87 8.17
C GLN A 303 12.23 -6.51 8.21
N ILE A 304 12.78 -6.92 7.07
CA ILE A 304 14.11 -7.55 7.01
C ILE A 304 15.23 -6.53 7.01
N CYS A 305 15.09 -5.43 6.25
CA CYS A 305 16.20 -4.55 5.93
C CYS A 305 16.13 -3.17 6.60
N VAL A 306 14.98 -2.78 7.17
CA VAL A 306 14.78 -1.41 7.63
C VAL A 306 14.29 -1.38 9.07
N SER A 307 13.00 -1.62 9.30
CA SER A 307 12.35 -1.35 10.59
C SER A 307 12.39 -2.53 11.57
N GLY A 308 12.53 -3.75 11.06
CA GLY A 308 12.33 -4.98 11.85
C GLY A 308 10.85 -5.33 12.07
N PRO A 309 10.56 -6.57 12.54
CA PRO A 309 9.19 -7.12 12.56
C PRO A 309 8.31 -6.65 13.73
N SER A 310 8.77 -5.73 14.58
CA SER A 310 8.10 -5.40 15.85
C SER A 310 7.54 -3.98 15.92
N ARG A 311 7.44 -3.25 14.81
CA ARG A 311 7.03 -1.85 14.82
C ARG A 311 5.52 -1.62 14.67
N GLY A 312 4.72 -2.67 14.61
CA GLY A 312 3.27 -2.57 14.46
C GLY A 312 2.80 -2.41 13.01
N GLN A 313 3.61 -2.88 12.04
CA GLN A 313 3.20 -2.95 10.64
C GLN A 313 2.02 -3.91 10.48
N LEU A 314 1.03 -3.48 9.70
CA LEU A 314 -0.12 -4.26 9.28
C LEU A 314 -0.26 -4.11 7.76
N VAL A 315 -0.46 -5.21 7.05
CA VAL A 315 -0.58 -5.23 5.59
C VAL A 315 -2.02 -5.54 5.21
N GLU A 316 -2.62 -4.71 4.38
CA GLU A 316 -4.00 -4.93 3.95
C GLU A 316 -4.12 -6.16 3.08
N TYR A 317 -5.15 -6.97 3.34
CA TYR A 317 -5.50 -8.14 2.56
C TYR A 317 -6.97 -8.11 2.16
N LEU A 318 -7.22 -8.12 0.85
CA LEU A 318 -8.57 -8.19 0.29
C LEU A 318 -8.73 -9.54 -0.43
N TYR A 319 -9.30 -10.51 0.29
CA TYR A 319 -9.41 -11.90 -0.14
C TYR A 319 -10.15 -12.07 -1.46
N PHE A 320 -11.20 -11.29 -1.68
CA PHE A 320 -12.05 -11.37 -2.88
C PHE A 320 -11.40 -10.82 -4.17
N LEU A 321 -10.19 -10.26 -4.08
CA LEU A 321 -9.44 -9.76 -5.23
C LEU A 321 -8.29 -10.69 -5.66
N GLN A 322 -8.19 -11.89 -5.08
CA GLN A 322 -7.05 -12.78 -5.27
C GLN A 322 -7.37 -14.02 -6.10
N ASP A 323 -8.46 -14.69 -5.74
CA ASP A 323 -8.83 -15.96 -6.36
C ASP A 323 -9.27 -15.77 -7.81
N GLU A 324 -9.02 -16.75 -8.65
CA GLU A 324 -9.38 -16.81 -10.08
C GLU A 324 -8.61 -15.86 -11.02
N VAL A 325 -7.78 -14.93 -10.49
CA VAL A 325 -7.06 -13.95 -11.31
C VAL A 325 -5.64 -14.38 -11.60
N PHE A 326 -4.95 -14.90 -10.59
CA PHE A 326 -3.50 -15.16 -10.65
C PHE A 326 -3.18 -16.66 -10.60
N LEU A 327 -2.10 -17.05 -11.31
CA LEU A 327 -1.54 -18.40 -11.23
C LEU A 327 -0.99 -18.75 -9.85
N ASP A 328 -0.51 -17.74 -9.11
CA ASP A 328 0.06 -17.86 -7.77
C ASP A 328 -0.48 -16.74 -6.87
N PRO A 329 -1.75 -16.82 -6.44
CA PRO A 329 -2.34 -15.81 -5.59
C PRO A 329 -1.67 -15.79 -4.22
N VAL A 330 -1.54 -14.61 -3.61
CA VAL A 330 -1.07 -14.50 -2.24
C VAL A 330 -2.03 -15.18 -1.27
N SER A 331 -1.51 -15.80 -0.24
CA SER A 331 -2.29 -16.52 0.75
C SER A 331 -1.98 -16.03 2.18
N ILE A 332 -2.96 -16.24 3.05
CA ILE A 332 -2.87 -15.92 4.48
C ILE A 332 -2.84 -17.22 5.28
N ARG A 333 -1.92 -17.29 6.22
CA ARG A 333 -1.88 -18.36 7.21
C ARG A 333 -1.65 -17.81 8.61
N ASN A 334 -2.51 -18.16 9.54
CA ASN A 334 -2.44 -17.70 10.94
C ASN A 334 -2.41 -16.15 11.06
N GLY A 335 -3.19 -15.45 10.24
CA GLY A 335 -3.32 -14.00 10.25
C GLY A 335 -2.14 -13.24 9.63
N ALA A 336 -1.29 -13.92 8.89
CA ALA A 336 -0.14 -13.33 8.23
C ALA A 336 -0.02 -13.80 6.77
N TYR A 337 0.47 -12.93 5.90
CA TYR A 337 0.84 -13.29 4.54
C TYR A 337 1.90 -14.38 4.54
N GLU A 338 1.70 -15.40 3.75
CA GLU A 338 2.77 -16.35 3.40
C GLU A 338 3.80 -15.65 2.49
N ILE A 339 5.01 -16.15 2.52
CA ILE A 339 6.12 -15.50 1.81
C ILE A 339 6.07 -15.87 0.33
N PRO A 340 5.93 -14.91 -0.60
CA PRO A 340 5.98 -15.18 -2.04
C PRO A 340 7.30 -15.83 -2.45
N THR A 341 7.20 -16.87 -3.28
CA THR A 341 8.36 -17.65 -3.77
C THR A 341 8.58 -17.51 -5.27
N SER A 342 7.54 -17.13 -6.03
CA SER A 342 7.59 -16.95 -7.48
C SER A 342 8.48 -15.76 -7.87
N GLY A 343 9.16 -15.85 -9.01
CA GLY A 343 10.01 -14.79 -9.52
C GLY A 343 9.23 -13.50 -9.81
N GLY A 344 9.86 -12.35 -9.58
CA GLY A 344 9.21 -11.05 -9.77
C GLY A 344 8.18 -10.73 -8.70
N TRP A 345 7.03 -10.21 -9.12
CA TRP A 345 5.89 -9.85 -8.27
C TRP A 345 4.93 -11.02 -8.00
N GLY A 346 5.03 -12.15 -8.73
CA GLY A 346 4.02 -13.21 -8.70
C GLY A 346 2.67 -12.76 -9.28
N LEU A 347 2.70 -11.94 -10.32
CA LEU A 347 1.50 -11.34 -10.95
C LEU A 347 1.14 -11.97 -12.30
N GLU A 348 1.54 -13.19 -12.53
CA GLU A 348 1.10 -13.93 -13.71
C GLU A 348 -0.41 -14.22 -13.60
N MET A 349 -1.18 -13.62 -14.55
CA MET A 349 -2.62 -13.79 -14.60
C MET A 349 -2.98 -15.05 -15.39
N GLU A 350 -4.11 -15.68 -15.02
CA GLU A 350 -4.72 -16.73 -15.80
C GLU A 350 -5.10 -16.21 -17.21
N GLU A 351 -4.65 -16.89 -18.27
CA GLU A 351 -4.89 -16.46 -19.65
C GLU A 351 -6.39 -16.35 -19.96
N GLU A 352 -7.20 -17.25 -19.41
CA GLU A 352 -8.64 -17.21 -19.58
C GLU A 352 -9.25 -15.98 -18.95
N PHE A 353 -8.85 -15.64 -17.72
CA PHE A 353 -9.28 -14.42 -17.05
C PHE A 353 -8.96 -13.18 -17.89
N VAL A 354 -7.71 -13.05 -18.38
CA VAL A 354 -7.29 -11.93 -19.24
C VAL A 354 -8.15 -11.86 -20.51
N ARG A 355 -8.37 -12.99 -21.18
CA ARG A 355 -9.18 -13.05 -22.41
C ARG A 355 -10.63 -12.62 -22.17
N GLU A 356 -11.24 -13.09 -21.10
CA GLU A 356 -12.64 -12.76 -20.76
C GLU A 356 -12.85 -11.31 -20.35
N HIS A 357 -11.84 -10.70 -19.71
CA HIS A 357 -11.91 -9.34 -19.18
C HIS A 357 -11.26 -8.27 -20.08
N THR A 358 -10.66 -8.65 -21.21
CA THR A 358 -10.06 -7.69 -22.14
C THR A 358 -11.11 -6.77 -22.77
N TYR A 359 -11.02 -5.47 -22.51
CA TYR A 359 -11.93 -4.47 -23.08
C TYR A 359 -11.55 -4.13 -24.53
N PRO A 360 -12.50 -3.96 -25.46
CA PRO A 360 -13.96 -4.20 -25.33
C PRO A 360 -14.41 -5.61 -25.75
N THR A 361 -13.49 -6.50 -26.09
CA THR A 361 -13.75 -7.75 -26.82
C THR A 361 -14.03 -8.95 -25.90
N GLY A 362 -13.68 -8.88 -24.62
CA GLY A 362 -13.88 -9.95 -23.67
C GLY A 362 -15.36 -10.20 -23.37
N ARG A 363 -15.68 -11.44 -23.01
CA ARG A 363 -17.06 -11.92 -22.74
C ARG A 363 -17.77 -11.07 -21.67
N VAL A 364 -17.06 -10.59 -20.67
CA VAL A 364 -17.62 -9.77 -19.57
C VAL A 364 -18.20 -8.46 -20.08
N TRP A 365 -17.72 -7.95 -21.21
CA TRP A 365 -18.18 -6.69 -21.82
C TRP A 365 -19.26 -6.88 -22.90
N GLN A 366 -19.43 -8.12 -23.39
CA GLN A 366 -20.43 -8.41 -24.43
C GLN A 366 -21.84 -8.37 -23.82
N GLY A 367 -22.74 -7.59 -24.42
CA GLY A 367 -24.13 -7.44 -23.97
C GLY A 367 -24.35 -6.42 -22.83
N ARG A 368 -23.31 -5.76 -22.34
CA ARG A 368 -23.47 -4.52 -21.58
C ARG A 368 -23.71 -3.40 -22.60
N GLU A 369 -24.98 -3.10 -22.90
CA GLU A 369 -25.31 -1.79 -23.46
C GLU A 369 -24.72 -0.74 -22.54
N ASP A 370 -24.25 0.38 -23.10
CA ASP A 370 -23.74 1.54 -22.38
C ASP A 370 -24.78 2.08 -21.37
N SER A 371 -25.10 1.29 -20.37
CA SER A 371 -25.72 1.81 -19.16
C SER A 371 -24.59 2.56 -18.45
N GLY A 372 -24.57 3.86 -18.55
CA GLY A 372 -23.58 4.76 -17.95
C GLY A 372 -23.49 4.69 -16.41
N SER A 373 -23.71 3.53 -15.85
CA SER A 373 -23.56 3.19 -14.45
C SER A 373 -22.52 2.09 -14.31
N ILE A 374 -21.25 2.47 -14.28
CA ILE A 374 -20.25 1.67 -13.58
C ILE A 374 -20.59 1.85 -12.10
N THR A 375 -21.31 0.90 -11.52
CA THR A 375 -21.46 0.84 -10.06
C THR A 375 -20.08 0.40 -9.54
N PHE A 376 -19.25 1.37 -9.19
CA PHE A 376 -18.10 1.09 -8.36
C PHE A 376 -18.66 0.65 -7.01
N ILE A 377 -18.35 -0.54 -6.60
CA ILE A 377 -18.42 -0.94 -5.19
C ILE A 377 -17.29 -0.15 -4.53
N ALA A 378 -17.66 0.99 -3.96
CA ALA A 378 -16.74 1.85 -3.21
C ALA A 378 -16.66 1.34 -1.77
#